data_3d7c81b542d3f18f8847d2834a3e140f
#
_entry.id   3d7c81b542d3f18f8847d2834a3e140f
#
_cell.length_a   1.000
_cell.length_b   1.000
_cell.length_c   1.000
_cell.angle_alpha   90.00
_cell.angle_beta   90.00
_cell.angle_gamma   90.00
#
_symmetry.space_group_name_H-M   'P 1'
#
loop_
_entity.id
_entity.type
_entity.pdbx_description
1 polymer ?
#
loop_
_entity_poly.entity_id
_entity_poly.type
_entity_poly.pdbx_seq_one_letter_code
_entity_poly.pdbx_strand_id
1 'polypeptide(L)'
;MGKLVIKRLKAIVSCDANDTVYENADMLIEDNKIAYIGDMTDGIRRMGASMIDGRNMICYPGLINTHHHFYQYFSRNLPQVQNMELFDWLKTLYEIWKGIDREIVYCSSALAMTELMKWGCTTAFDHHYVFPKAAGHLLIDEQFRAADALGMRFAASRGSMDLSKKDGGLPPDSVVQTVDEILEDSRRLAAEYHDASFGSMRTLALAPCSPFSVSSELMKQSALLARELGLRLHTHLAETKDEENYTLAHFGMKPYDYIESLGWTGSDVWYAHGIHFTDDELIRIAKSGSGVAHCPISNMKLASGVAKVPRMLELGIPVGLAVDGSASNDGSNLLEELRVDYLLHRLTSAEKAPSGYDMLKMATVGGAKLLGRGDIGHIAPGMAADMFLVDTRRAELVGAALDPKNMLATVGLKAPVDYAIINGRVTIAHRRVITQDEASLARCGREAVARYLG
;
A
#
# COMPACT_ATOMS: atom_id res chain seq x y z
N MET A 1 5.32 -15.18 22.66
CA MET A 1 4.33 -15.47 21.64
C MET A 1 4.10 -16.97 21.60
N GLY A 2 3.04 -17.45 20.98
CA GLY A 2 2.64 -18.85 21.08
C GLY A 2 2.80 -19.58 19.75
N LYS A 3 2.35 -20.84 19.73
CA LYS A 3 2.28 -21.64 18.51
C LYS A 3 0.87 -21.59 17.93
N LEU A 4 0.75 -21.43 16.61
CA LEU A 4 -0.51 -21.51 15.87
C LEU A 4 -0.38 -22.60 14.80
N VAL A 5 -1.34 -23.50 14.73
CA VAL A 5 -1.43 -24.52 13.69
C VAL A 5 -2.66 -24.28 12.84
N ILE A 6 -2.49 -24.20 11.51
CA ILE A 6 -3.59 -24.22 10.55
C ILE A 6 -3.63 -25.59 9.92
N LYS A 7 -4.73 -26.33 10.12
CA LYS A 7 -4.82 -27.73 9.71
C LYS A 7 -5.60 -27.91 8.42
N ARG A 8 -5.05 -28.80 7.57
CA ARG A 8 -5.76 -29.31 6.37
C ARG A 8 -6.20 -28.19 5.42
N LEU A 9 -5.32 -27.22 5.18
CA LEU A 9 -5.57 -26.21 4.15
C LEU A 9 -5.80 -26.90 2.81
N LYS A 10 -6.91 -26.58 2.14
CA LYS A 10 -7.23 -27.11 0.80
C LYS A 10 -6.11 -26.78 -0.19
N ALA A 11 -5.61 -25.56 -0.16
CA ALA A 11 -4.43 -25.14 -0.89
C ALA A 11 -3.71 -24.00 -0.17
N ILE A 12 -2.40 -23.88 -0.42
CA ILE A 12 -1.58 -22.71 -0.07
C ILE A 12 -0.94 -22.23 -1.37
N VAL A 13 -1.34 -21.05 -1.82
CA VAL A 13 -0.70 -20.36 -2.94
C VAL A 13 0.47 -19.58 -2.38
N SER A 14 1.70 -20.00 -2.66
CA SER A 14 2.87 -19.46 -1.95
C SER A 14 3.36 -18.12 -2.48
N CYS A 15 3.21 -17.84 -3.77
CA CYS A 15 3.88 -16.73 -4.49
C CYS A 15 5.41 -16.74 -4.32
N ASP A 16 6.02 -17.90 -4.04
CA ASP A 16 7.46 -18.06 -3.99
C ASP A 16 8.10 -18.07 -5.39
N ALA A 17 9.43 -18.16 -5.45
CA ALA A 17 10.17 -18.16 -6.72
C ALA A 17 9.82 -19.35 -7.66
N ASN A 18 9.24 -20.43 -7.12
CA ASN A 18 8.85 -21.62 -7.84
C ASN A 18 7.35 -21.65 -8.15
N ASP A 19 6.59 -20.61 -7.76
CA ASP A 19 5.13 -20.55 -7.89
C ASP A 19 4.42 -21.76 -7.28
N THR A 20 4.92 -22.22 -6.12
CA THR A 20 4.49 -23.45 -5.43
C THR A 20 3.03 -23.34 -4.97
N VAL A 21 2.27 -24.41 -5.17
CA VAL A 21 0.96 -24.60 -4.53
C VAL A 21 1.02 -25.88 -3.72
N TYR A 22 0.87 -25.74 -2.41
CA TYR A 22 0.72 -26.90 -1.51
C TYR A 22 -0.75 -27.30 -1.45
N GLU A 23 -1.04 -28.58 -1.56
CA GLU A 23 -2.41 -29.11 -1.45
C GLU A 23 -2.54 -29.96 -0.20
N ASN A 24 -3.69 -29.86 0.47
CA ASN A 24 -4.04 -30.61 1.66
C ASN A 24 -2.96 -30.56 2.79
N ALA A 25 -2.30 -29.41 2.93
CA ALA A 25 -1.18 -29.22 3.85
C ALA A 25 -1.60 -28.59 5.18
N ASP A 26 -0.85 -28.91 6.23
CA ASP A 26 -0.86 -28.19 7.49
C ASP A 26 0.22 -27.11 7.48
N MET A 27 0.03 -26.08 8.32
CA MET A 27 1.03 -25.04 8.54
C MET A 27 1.24 -24.83 10.03
N LEU A 28 2.51 -24.78 10.46
CA LEU A 28 2.92 -24.41 11.82
C LEU A 28 3.52 -23.01 11.79
N ILE A 29 3.00 -22.15 12.64
CA ILE A 29 3.55 -20.82 12.93
C ILE A 29 4.09 -20.87 14.36
N GLU A 30 5.36 -20.50 14.54
CA GLU A 30 6.01 -20.32 15.83
C GLU A 30 6.40 -18.86 16.00
N ASP A 31 5.86 -18.25 17.03
CA ASP A 31 5.95 -16.81 17.28
C ASP A 31 5.49 -16.00 16.06
N ASN A 32 6.40 -15.38 15.30
CA ASN A 32 6.08 -14.59 14.12
C ASN A 32 6.56 -15.23 12.81
N LYS A 33 7.02 -16.50 12.84
CA LYS A 33 7.57 -17.18 11.66
C LYS A 33 6.74 -18.39 11.24
N ILE A 34 6.69 -18.63 9.94
CA ILE A 34 6.23 -19.89 9.37
C ILE A 34 7.34 -20.91 9.67
N ALA A 35 7.08 -21.87 10.56
CA ALA A 35 8.06 -22.87 10.97
C ALA A 35 8.03 -24.11 10.07
N TYR A 36 6.85 -24.51 9.59
CA TYR A 36 6.68 -25.72 8.77
C TYR A 36 5.44 -25.65 7.88
N ILE A 37 5.53 -26.28 6.71
CA ILE A 37 4.41 -26.50 5.78
C ILE A 37 4.50 -27.95 5.30
N GLY A 38 3.42 -28.72 5.43
CA GLY A 38 3.35 -30.13 4.99
C GLY A 38 2.42 -30.95 5.85
N ASP A 39 2.50 -32.28 5.75
CA ASP A 39 1.68 -33.19 6.56
C ASP A 39 2.26 -33.27 7.98
N MET A 40 1.45 -32.97 8.97
CA MET A 40 1.84 -33.00 10.37
C MET A 40 1.21 -34.18 11.09
N THR A 41 2.03 -35.04 11.65
CA THR A 41 1.63 -36.17 12.50
C THR A 41 1.05 -35.71 13.85
N ASP A 42 0.36 -36.62 14.56
CA ASP A 42 -0.35 -36.34 15.83
C ASP A 42 0.52 -35.77 17.00
N GLY A 43 1.83 -35.74 16.83
CA GLY A 43 2.74 -35.12 17.81
C GLY A 43 2.49 -33.63 18.09
N ILE A 44 1.99 -32.91 17.12
CA ILE A 44 1.73 -31.47 17.20
C ILE A 44 0.47 -31.15 18.03
N ARG A 45 -0.50 -32.06 18.09
CA ARG A 45 -1.69 -31.93 18.97
C ARG A 45 -1.33 -31.80 20.45
N ARG A 46 -0.11 -32.23 20.85
CA ARG A 46 0.38 -32.19 22.24
C ARG A 46 1.17 -30.91 22.55
N MET A 47 1.35 -29.99 21.61
CA MET A 47 2.24 -28.83 21.79
C MET A 47 1.59 -27.60 22.44
N GLY A 48 0.30 -27.62 22.84
CA GLY A 48 -0.38 -26.45 23.42
C GLY A 48 -0.61 -25.31 22.41
N ALA A 49 -0.60 -25.62 21.13
CA ALA A 49 -0.83 -24.63 20.05
C ALA A 49 -2.30 -24.26 19.91
N SER A 50 -2.58 -22.98 19.60
CA SER A 50 -3.88 -22.58 19.07
C SER A 50 -4.09 -23.21 17.70
N MET A 51 -5.36 -23.54 17.34
CA MET A 51 -5.64 -24.22 16.07
C MET A 51 -6.72 -23.51 15.27
N ILE A 52 -6.50 -23.42 13.94
CA ILE A 52 -7.50 -23.04 12.95
C ILE A 52 -7.79 -24.26 12.07
N ASP A 53 -9.05 -24.60 11.87
CA ASP A 53 -9.46 -25.63 10.91
C ASP A 53 -9.49 -25.02 9.51
N GLY A 54 -8.48 -25.33 8.70
CA GLY A 54 -8.31 -24.84 7.33
C GLY A 54 -9.03 -25.66 6.26
N ARG A 55 -9.82 -26.69 6.64
CA ARG A 55 -10.58 -27.47 5.66
C ARG A 55 -11.43 -26.58 4.78
N ASN A 56 -11.33 -26.76 3.47
CA ASN A 56 -11.96 -25.94 2.45
C ASN A 56 -11.44 -24.49 2.35
N MET A 57 -10.37 -24.14 3.06
CA MET A 57 -9.76 -22.81 2.95
C MET A 57 -8.54 -22.83 2.03
N ILE A 58 -8.40 -21.77 1.23
CA ILE A 58 -7.18 -21.45 0.51
C ILE A 58 -6.45 -20.36 1.30
N CYS A 59 -5.15 -20.57 1.49
CA CYS A 59 -4.26 -19.62 2.12
C CYS A 59 -3.45 -18.86 1.06
N TYR A 60 -3.38 -17.55 1.19
CA TYR A 60 -2.61 -16.63 0.36
C TYR A 60 -1.65 -15.82 1.20
N PRO A 61 -0.50 -15.36 0.65
CA PRO A 61 0.33 -14.37 1.31
C PRO A 61 -0.47 -13.11 1.60
N GLY A 62 -0.18 -12.45 2.71
CA GLY A 62 -0.79 -11.17 3.02
C GLY A 62 -0.52 -10.15 1.92
N LEU A 63 -1.56 -9.42 1.50
CA LEU A 63 -1.43 -8.37 0.51
C LEU A 63 -0.65 -7.18 1.10
N ILE A 64 0.09 -6.50 0.24
CA ILE A 64 0.95 -5.36 0.57
C ILE A 64 0.51 -4.17 -0.26
N ASN A 65 -0.13 -3.22 0.38
CA ASN A 65 -0.53 -1.96 -0.23
C ASN A 65 0.65 -0.99 -0.26
N THR A 66 1.06 -0.53 -1.44
CA THR A 66 2.33 0.21 -1.64
C THR A 66 2.17 1.71 -1.83
N HIS A 67 0.93 2.22 -1.78
CA HIS A 67 0.59 3.63 -1.85
C HIS A 67 -0.83 3.88 -1.33
N HIS A 68 -0.96 4.85 -0.42
CA HIS A 68 -2.23 5.29 0.14
C HIS A 68 -2.11 6.72 0.69
N HIS A 69 -3.28 7.34 0.99
CA HIS A 69 -3.40 8.60 1.73
C HIS A 69 -4.52 8.44 2.75
N PHE A 70 -4.21 7.90 3.93
CA PHE A 70 -5.22 7.55 4.94
C PHE A 70 -6.08 8.73 5.39
N TYR A 71 -5.51 9.93 5.46
CA TYR A 71 -6.24 11.14 5.84
C TYR A 71 -7.38 11.49 4.87
N GLN A 72 -7.36 10.98 3.64
CA GLN A 72 -8.40 11.19 2.65
C GLN A 72 -9.66 10.36 2.91
N TYR A 73 -9.63 9.40 3.84
CA TYR A 73 -10.75 8.47 4.10
C TYR A 73 -12.08 9.19 4.38
N PHE A 74 -12.03 10.37 4.99
CA PHE A 74 -13.23 11.17 5.30
C PHE A 74 -13.66 12.12 4.17
N SER A 75 -12.87 12.29 3.13
CA SER A 75 -13.18 13.14 1.98
C SER A 75 -13.52 12.35 0.70
N ARG A 76 -13.81 11.05 0.84
CA ARG A 76 -14.27 10.21 -0.27
C ARG A 76 -15.73 10.50 -0.65
N ASN A 77 -16.11 10.22 -1.88
CA ASN A 77 -17.46 10.37 -2.41
C ASN A 77 -18.06 11.78 -2.24
N LEU A 78 -17.23 12.82 -2.26
CA LEU A 78 -17.72 14.20 -2.20
C LEU A 78 -18.30 14.62 -3.56
N PRO A 79 -19.58 15.12 -3.61
CA PRO A 79 -20.25 15.39 -4.89
C PRO A 79 -19.50 16.39 -5.78
N GLN A 80 -18.83 17.37 -5.17
CA GLN A 80 -18.17 18.47 -5.88
C GLN A 80 -16.92 18.02 -6.65
N VAL A 81 -16.34 16.84 -6.38
CA VAL A 81 -15.08 16.40 -7.00
C VAL A 81 -15.21 15.16 -7.90
N GLN A 82 -16.42 14.64 -8.11
CA GLN A 82 -16.63 13.34 -8.76
C GLN A 82 -16.12 13.27 -10.22
N ASN A 83 -16.12 14.37 -10.96
CA ASN A 83 -15.71 14.41 -12.36
C ASN A 83 -14.53 15.35 -12.60
N MET A 84 -13.75 15.66 -11.56
CA MET A 84 -12.56 16.52 -11.68
C MET A 84 -11.33 15.72 -12.08
N GLU A 85 -10.52 16.29 -12.95
CA GLU A 85 -9.16 15.84 -13.20
C GLU A 85 -8.22 16.28 -12.05
N LEU A 86 -7.03 15.65 -11.95
CA LEU A 86 -6.14 15.72 -10.78
C LEU A 86 -5.89 17.15 -10.25
N PHE A 87 -5.51 18.09 -11.09
CA PHE A 87 -5.09 19.43 -10.60
C PHE A 87 -6.24 20.23 -10.00
N ASP A 88 -7.42 20.19 -10.60
CA ASP A 88 -8.61 20.88 -10.07
C ASP A 88 -9.18 20.12 -8.86
N TRP A 89 -9.10 18.80 -8.87
CA TRP A 89 -9.41 17.93 -7.74
C TRP A 89 -8.53 18.26 -6.52
N LEU A 90 -7.20 18.37 -6.70
CA LEU A 90 -6.26 18.73 -5.63
C LEU A 90 -6.55 20.13 -5.07
N LYS A 91 -6.72 21.16 -5.95
CA LYS A 91 -7.02 22.54 -5.51
C LYS A 91 -8.28 22.59 -4.65
N THR A 92 -9.32 21.82 -5.01
CA THR A 92 -10.57 21.75 -4.26
C THR A 92 -10.38 21.06 -2.92
N LEU A 93 -9.70 19.90 -2.89
CA LEU A 93 -9.55 19.11 -1.69
C LEU A 93 -8.53 19.68 -0.69
N TYR A 94 -7.51 20.41 -1.13
CA TYR A 94 -6.63 21.12 -0.20
C TYR A 94 -7.37 22.11 0.71
N GLU A 95 -8.46 22.69 0.24
CA GLU A 95 -9.29 23.60 1.07
C GLU A 95 -10.03 22.82 2.18
N ILE A 96 -10.27 21.55 2.00
CA ILE A 96 -10.80 20.63 3.01
C ILE A 96 -9.63 20.13 3.88
N TRP A 97 -8.58 19.59 3.27
CA TRP A 97 -7.48 18.94 3.98
C TRP A 97 -6.67 19.88 4.88
N LYS A 98 -6.70 21.20 4.67
CA LYS A 98 -6.10 22.17 5.62
C LYS A 98 -6.74 22.13 7.00
N GLY A 99 -7.91 21.50 7.18
CA GLY A 99 -8.59 21.28 8.45
C GLY A 99 -8.23 19.98 9.15
N ILE A 100 -7.27 19.20 8.65
CA ILE A 100 -6.82 17.95 9.27
C ILE A 100 -6.15 18.24 10.61
N ASP A 101 -6.51 17.46 11.64
CA ASP A 101 -5.88 17.43 12.95
C ASP A 101 -5.47 16.00 13.35
N ARG A 102 -4.88 15.84 14.53
CA ARG A 102 -4.39 14.57 15.05
C ARG A 102 -5.49 13.51 15.20
N GLU A 103 -6.68 13.90 15.64
CA GLU A 103 -7.80 12.98 15.83
C GLU A 103 -8.35 12.49 14.47
N ILE A 104 -8.45 13.41 13.50
CA ILE A 104 -8.83 13.09 12.13
C ILE A 104 -7.85 12.08 11.53
N VAL A 105 -6.54 12.31 11.67
CA VAL A 105 -5.52 11.39 11.17
C VAL A 105 -5.59 10.03 11.85
N TYR A 106 -5.75 9.98 13.18
CA TYR A 106 -5.91 8.71 13.89
C TYR A 106 -7.14 7.92 13.42
N CYS A 107 -8.32 8.56 13.43
CA CYS A 107 -9.58 7.88 13.09
C CYS A 107 -9.63 7.46 11.61
N SER A 108 -9.16 8.32 10.69
CA SER A 108 -9.11 7.99 9.26
C SER A 108 -8.14 6.86 8.97
N SER A 109 -6.95 6.88 9.58
CA SER A 109 -5.96 5.82 9.44
C SER A 109 -6.46 4.50 10.00
N ALA A 110 -7.07 4.50 11.18
CA ALA A 110 -7.62 3.29 11.79
C ALA A 110 -8.74 2.67 10.94
N LEU A 111 -9.61 3.49 10.34
CA LEU A 111 -10.68 3.00 9.46
C LEU A 111 -10.15 2.50 8.11
N ALA A 112 -9.23 3.21 7.48
CA ALA A 112 -8.60 2.78 6.23
C ALA A 112 -7.83 1.46 6.41
N MET A 113 -7.03 1.35 7.47
CA MET A 113 -6.32 0.10 7.82
C MET A 113 -7.29 -1.04 8.13
N THR A 114 -8.40 -0.77 8.85
CA THR A 114 -9.45 -1.76 9.11
C THR A 114 -10.03 -2.30 7.80
N GLU A 115 -10.33 -1.43 6.85
CA GLU A 115 -10.83 -1.83 5.54
C GLU A 115 -9.80 -2.66 4.77
N LEU A 116 -8.54 -2.20 4.68
CA LEU A 116 -7.45 -2.95 4.07
C LEU A 116 -7.30 -4.36 4.67
N MET A 117 -7.28 -4.47 6.02
CA MET A 117 -7.14 -5.76 6.72
C MET A 117 -8.29 -6.71 6.40
N LYS A 118 -9.52 -6.22 6.33
CA LYS A 118 -10.72 -7.04 5.99
C LYS A 118 -10.65 -7.60 4.59
N TRP A 119 -9.85 -7.00 3.71
CA TRP A 119 -9.61 -7.45 2.33
C TRP A 119 -8.22 -8.09 2.15
N GLY A 120 -7.65 -8.66 3.23
CA GLY A 120 -6.46 -9.49 3.17
C GLY A 120 -5.13 -8.75 3.16
N CYS A 121 -5.13 -7.44 3.29
CA CYS A 121 -3.90 -6.66 3.40
C CYS A 121 -3.29 -6.83 4.78
N THR A 122 -2.01 -7.19 4.85
CA THR A 122 -1.26 -7.36 6.09
C THR A 122 -0.21 -6.28 6.31
N THR A 123 0.17 -5.60 5.24
CA THR A 123 1.13 -4.50 5.25
C THR A 123 0.61 -3.34 4.43
N ALA A 124 0.61 -2.13 4.98
CA ALA A 124 0.25 -0.93 4.26
C ALA A 124 1.36 0.11 4.31
N PHE A 125 1.59 0.78 3.18
CA PHE A 125 2.33 2.02 3.09
C PHE A 125 1.35 3.18 2.96
N ASP A 126 1.58 4.28 3.67
CA ASP A 126 0.83 5.51 3.55
C ASP A 126 1.73 6.69 3.17
N HIS A 127 1.28 7.49 2.23
CA HIS A 127 1.94 8.70 1.78
C HIS A 127 1.22 9.94 2.39
N HIS A 128 1.54 10.25 3.65
CA HIS A 128 1.01 11.42 4.34
C HIS A 128 1.86 12.65 4.05
N TYR A 129 1.34 13.61 3.31
CA TYR A 129 2.09 14.81 2.90
C TYR A 129 1.41 16.14 3.26
N VAL A 130 0.21 16.13 3.86
CA VAL A 130 -0.52 17.32 4.26
C VAL A 130 -0.29 17.59 5.74
N PHE A 131 0.40 18.68 6.06
CA PHE A 131 0.73 19.11 7.42
C PHE A 131 0.19 20.52 7.69
N PRO A 132 -1.09 20.67 8.10
CA PRO A 132 -1.61 21.97 8.49
C PRO A 132 -0.83 22.53 9.68
N LYS A 133 -0.41 23.79 9.61
CA LYS A 133 0.38 24.43 10.69
C LYS A 133 -0.30 24.36 12.05
N ALA A 134 -1.64 24.41 12.08
CA ALA A 134 -2.41 24.30 13.32
C ALA A 134 -2.42 22.89 13.93
N ALA A 135 -2.15 21.83 13.14
CA ALA A 135 -2.16 20.44 13.61
C ALA A 135 -0.87 20.02 14.31
N GLY A 136 0.22 20.79 14.16
CA GLY A 136 1.54 20.43 14.66
C GLY A 136 2.21 19.32 13.85
N HIS A 137 3.24 18.69 14.44
CA HIS A 137 4.11 17.75 13.73
C HIS A 137 3.83 16.25 14.04
N LEU A 138 2.93 15.94 14.99
CA LEU A 138 2.70 14.55 15.45
C LEU A 138 1.65 13.78 14.64
N LEU A 139 1.45 14.09 13.35
CA LEU A 139 0.43 13.42 12.53
C LEU A 139 0.83 11.99 12.16
N ILE A 140 2.10 11.76 11.86
CA ILE A 140 2.60 10.41 11.53
C ILE A 140 2.62 9.53 12.79
N ASP A 141 2.86 10.11 13.97
CA ASP A 141 2.76 9.41 15.25
C ASP A 141 1.35 8.82 15.48
N GLU A 142 0.30 9.56 15.08
CA GLU A 142 -1.08 9.08 15.16
C GLU A 142 -1.35 7.92 14.21
N GLN A 143 -0.70 7.88 13.04
CA GLN A 143 -0.79 6.76 12.12
C GLN A 143 -0.13 5.50 12.72
N PHE A 144 1.06 5.62 13.33
CA PHE A 144 1.69 4.50 14.03
C PHE A 144 0.83 4.03 15.21
N ARG A 145 0.23 4.95 15.98
CA ARG A 145 -0.68 4.60 17.07
C ARG A 145 -1.91 3.81 16.57
N ALA A 146 -2.47 4.19 15.43
CA ALA A 146 -3.59 3.46 14.81
C ALA A 146 -3.16 2.06 14.34
N ALA A 147 -2.00 1.94 13.71
CA ALA A 147 -1.45 0.67 13.24
C ALA A 147 -1.17 -0.30 14.42
N ASP A 148 -0.58 0.18 15.51
CA ASP A 148 -0.32 -0.60 16.72
C ASP A 148 -1.61 -1.12 17.35
N ALA A 149 -2.63 -0.25 17.45
CA ALA A 149 -3.91 -0.62 18.02
C ALA A 149 -4.61 -1.74 17.23
N LEU A 150 -4.46 -1.73 15.89
CA LEU A 150 -5.02 -2.74 14.98
C LEU A 150 -4.12 -3.99 14.86
N GLY A 151 -2.83 -3.87 15.16
CA GLY A 151 -1.83 -4.91 14.87
C GLY A 151 -1.52 -5.02 13.37
N MET A 152 -1.63 -3.91 12.63
CA MET A 152 -1.28 -3.81 11.20
C MET A 152 0.22 -3.55 11.05
N ARG A 153 0.89 -4.23 10.13
CA ARG A 153 2.25 -3.87 9.73
C ARG A 153 2.18 -2.58 8.90
N PHE A 154 2.94 -1.56 9.34
CA PHE A 154 2.83 -0.24 8.76
C PHE A 154 4.19 0.32 8.32
N ALA A 155 4.24 0.70 7.05
CA ALA A 155 5.31 1.50 6.47
C ALA A 155 4.79 2.94 6.33
N ALA A 156 5.18 3.81 7.23
CA ALA A 156 4.82 5.22 7.15
C ALA A 156 5.70 5.95 6.14
N SER A 157 5.22 7.08 5.64
CA SER A 157 6.10 8.05 5.01
C SER A 157 6.16 9.34 5.82
N ARG A 158 7.33 9.98 5.82
CA ARG A 158 7.41 11.41 6.05
C ARG A 158 7.24 12.08 4.68
N GLY A 159 5.97 12.26 4.28
CA GLY A 159 5.61 13.03 3.09
C GLY A 159 5.79 14.53 3.36
N SER A 160 5.85 15.33 2.31
CA SER A 160 6.14 16.76 2.47
C SER A 160 5.78 17.59 1.26
N MET A 161 5.50 18.88 1.51
CA MET A 161 5.33 19.94 0.50
C MET A 161 5.96 21.22 1.04
N ASP A 162 6.75 21.91 0.22
CA ASP A 162 7.39 23.18 0.53
C ASP A 162 7.08 24.28 -0.50
N LEU A 163 6.47 23.95 -1.64
CA LEU A 163 6.01 24.90 -2.65
C LEU A 163 4.51 25.18 -2.52
N SER A 164 4.17 26.41 -2.11
CA SER A 164 2.78 26.86 -2.05
C SER A 164 2.34 27.58 -3.34
N LYS A 165 1.06 27.95 -3.41
CA LYS A 165 0.50 28.72 -4.55
C LYS A 165 1.28 29.98 -4.86
N LYS A 166 1.78 30.71 -3.86
CA LYS A 166 2.58 31.93 -4.04
C LYS A 166 3.96 31.64 -4.65
N ASP A 167 4.46 30.44 -4.48
CA ASP A 167 5.77 30.00 -4.94
C ASP A 167 5.68 29.17 -6.23
N GLY A 168 4.49 29.12 -6.87
CA GLY A 168 4.24 28.39 -8.12
C GLY A 168 3.77 26.95 -7.96
N GLY A 169 3.55 26.48 -6.74
CA GLY A 169 2.96 25.17 -6.45
C GLY A 169 1.43 25.19 -6.41
N LEU A 170 0.81 24.05 -6.08
CA LEU A 170 -0.65 23.92 -5.96
C LEU A 170 -1.20 24.11 -4.53
N PRO A 171 -0.49 23.67 -3.47
CA PRO A 171 -1.05 23.67 -2.11
C PRO A 171 -1.16 25.10 -1.53
N PRO A 172 -2.12 25.35 -0.62
CA PRO A 172 -2.19 26.62 0.12
C PRO A 172 -1.02 26.77 1.11
N ASP A 173 -0.66 28.02 1.43
CA ASP A 173 0.46 28.35 2.35
C ASP A 173 0.32 27.72 3.75
N SER A 174 -0.91 27.37 4.15
CA SER A 174 -1.20 26.81 5.48
C SER A 174 -0.80 25.33 5.64
N VAL A 175 -0.47 24.62 4.55
CA VAL A 175 -0.13 23.18 4.58
C VAL A 175 1.27 22.88 4.08
N VAL A 176 2.07 23.90 3.77
CA VAL A 176 3.49 23.74 3.41
C VAL A 176 4.40 24.05 4.61
N GLN A 177 5.57 23.42 4.61
CA GLN A 177 6.57 23.54 5.66
C GLN A 177 7.91 24.01 5.03
N THR A 178 8.84 24.45 5.86
CA THR A 178 10.21 24.73 5.43
C THR A 178 11.00 23.43 5.26
N VAL A 179 12.06 23.47 4.44
CA VAL A 179 12.96 22.33 4.23
C VAL A 179 13.54 21.84 5.57
N ASP A 180 13.99 22.77 6.44
CA ASP A 180 14.58 22.42 7.73
C ASP A 180 13.59 21.71 8.66
N GLU A 181 12.33 22.22 8.78
CA GLU A 181 11.28 21.57 9.57
C GLU A 181 11.01 20.14 9.07
N ILE A 182 10.99 19.94 7.76
CA ILE A 182 10.75 18.63 7.15
C ILE A 182 11.89 17.66 7.44
N LEU A 183 13.14 18.09 7.29
CA LEU A 183 14.31 17.24 7.51
C LEU A 183 14.51 16.91 9.00
N GLU A 184 14.26 17.86 9.90
CA GLU A 184 14.33 17.64 11.34
C GLU A 184 13.29 16.60 11.79
N ASP A 185 12.04 16.76 11.39
CA ASP A 185 10.98 15.80 11.71
C ASP A 185 11.22 14.42 11.06
N SER A 186 11.83 14.39 9.87
CA SER A 186 12.25 13.14 9.23
C SER A 186 13.27 12.36 10.05
N ARG A 187 14.27 13.06 10.62
CA ARG A 187 15.28 12.45 11.52
C ARG A 187 14.63 11.95 12.82
N ARG A 188 13.71 12.74 13.41
CA ARG A 188 12.96 12.36 14.62
C ARG A 188 12.19 11.07 14.39
N LEU A 189 11.36 11.03 13.33
CA LEU A 189 10.53 9.87 13.02
C LEU A 189 11.36 8.63 12.70
N ALA A 190 12.49 8.79 12.00
CA ALA A 190 13.40 7.68 11.72
C ALA A 190 13.99 7.10 13.01
N ALA A 191 14.44 7.95 13.92
CA ALA A 191 14.99 7.51 15.21
C ALA A 191 13.95 6.85 16.11
N GLU A 192 12.69 7.26 16.05
CA GLU A 192 11.62 6.78 16.93
C GLU A 192 10.93 5.51 16.42
N TYR A 193 10.73 5.40 15.09
CA TYR A 193 9.84 4.36 14.54
C TYR A 193 10.50 3.41 13.53
N HIS A 194 11.59 3.81 12.86
CA HIS A 194 12.14 2.96 11.81
C HIS A 194 12.88 1.75 12.39
N ASP A 195 12.41 0.56 12.00
CA ASP A 195 13.03 -0.72 12.36
C ASP A 195 13.12 -1.61 11.12
N ALA A 196 14.35 -1.90 10.67
CA ALA A 196 14.63 -2.75 9.52
C ALA A 196 14.82 -4.23 9.88
N SER A 197 14.59 -4.63 11.15
CA SER A 197 14.77 -6.00 11.60
C SER A 197 13.72 -6.96 11.01
N PHE A 198 14.04 -8.26 11.04
CA PHE A 198 13.09 -9.31 10.61
C PHE A 198 11.77 -9.21 11.39
N GLY A 199 10.67 -9.29 10.66
CA GLY A 199 9.32 -9.23 11.24
C GLY A 199 8.91 -7.87 11.78
N SER A 200 9.73 -6.82 11.57
CA SER A 200 9.40 -5.48 12.03
C SER A 200 8.01 -5.05 11.59
N MET A 201 7.26 -4.44 12.51
CA MET A 201 5.92 -3.91 12.30
C MET A 201 5.91 -2.45 11.87
N ARG A 202 7.07 -1.78 11.89
CA ARG A 202 7.19 -0.34 11.64
C ARG A 202 8.38 -0.04 10.76
N THR A 203 8.16 0.65 9.65
CA THR A 203 9.23 1.21 8.83
C THR A 203 8.86 2.63 8.41
N LEU A 204 9.85 3.40 7.99
CA LEU A 204 9.68 4.76 7.49
C LEU A 204 10.31 4.90 6.10
N ALA A 205 9.70 5.71 5.24
CA ALA A 205 10.28 6.21 4.00
C ALA A 205 10.20 7.75 3.96
N LEU A 206 11.03 8.41 3.18
CA LEU A 206 10.85 9.82 2.88
C LEU A 206 10.09 9.97 1.56
N ALA A 207 9.05 10.82 1.56
CA ALA A 207 8.13 10.91 0.44
C ALA A 207 7.68 12.35 0.15
N PRO A 208 8.57 13.22 -0.38
CA PRO A 208 8.14 14.48 -0.99
C PRO A 208 7.02 14.23 -1.99
N CYS A 209 5.97 15.09 -1.97
CA CYS A 209 4.70 14.76 -2.62
C CYS A 209 4.82 14.54 -4.13
N SER A 210 5.28 15.55 -4.87
CA SER A 210 5.32 15.51 -6.34
C SER A 210 6.18 16.66 -6.90
N PRO A 211 6.65 16.59 -8.15
CA PRO A 211 7.44 17.66 -8.79
C PRO A 211 6.77 19.05 -8.81
N PHE A 212 5.44 19.12 -8.69
CA PHE A 212 4.69 20.37 -8.73
C PHE A 212 4.27 20.93 -7.36
N SER A 213 4.73 20.30 -6.29
CA SER A 213 4.44 20.71 -4.89
C SER A 213 5.67 20.75 -4.00
N VAL A 214 6.83 20.42 -4.57
CA VAL A 214 8.10 20.27 -3.85
C VAL A 214 9.23 20.95 -4.60
N SER A 215 10.08 21.71 -3.89
CA SER A 215 11.26 22.34 -4.48
C SER A 215 12.33 21.32 -4.86
N SER A 216 13.18 21.67 -5.85
CA SER A 216 14.35 20.86 -6.20
C SER A 216 15.31 20.68 -5.03
N GLU A 217 15.38 21.66 -4.13
CA GLU A 217 16.20 21.58 -2.92
C GLU A 217 15.69 20.51 -1.97
N LEU A 218 14.39 20.53 -1.64
CA LEU A 218 13.80 19.51 -0.78
C LEU A 218 13.91 18.11 -1.37
N MET A 219 13.70 17.96 -2.70
CA MET A 219 13.91 16.67 -3.38
C MET A 219 15.34 16.15 -3.18
N LYS A 220 16.37 16.98 -3.43
CA LYS A 220 17.78 16.60 -3.25
C LYS A 220 18.09 16.25 -1.80
N GLN A 221 17.73 17.11 -0.87
CA GLN A 221 18.01 16.91 0.55
C GLN A 221 17.31 15.66 1.10
N SER A 222 16.07 15.39 0.68
CA SER A 222 15.36 14.17 1.05
C SER A 222 16.05 12.91 0.53
N ALA A 223 16.57 12.92 -0.70
CA ALA A 223 17.30 11.79 -1.26
C ALA A 223 18.61 11.51 -0.49
N LEU A 224 19.36 12.56 -0.15
CA LEU A 224 20.58 12.46 0.64
C LEU A 224 20.28 11.93 2.05
N LEU A 225 19.29 12.53 2.72
CA LEU A 225 18.90 12.14 4.08
C LEU A 225 18.39 10.71 4.16
N ALA A 226 17.54 10.30 3.21
CA ALA A 226 17.04 8.93 3.19
C ALA A 226 18.16 7.90 3.12
N ARG A 227 19.16 8.13 2.24
CA ARG A 227 20.32 7.25 2.11
C ARG A 227 21.24 7.28 3.32
N GLU A 228 21.41 8.44 3.96
CA GLU A 228 22.14 8.58 5.23
C GLU A 228 21.50 7.72 6.33
N LEU A 229 20.15 7.70 6.39
CA LEU A 229 19.40 6.99 7.42
C LEU A 229 19.02 5.54 7.04
N GLY A 230 19.38 5.08 5.85
CA GLY A 230 18.99 3.75 5.35
C GLY A 230 17.51 3.61 5.04
N LEU A 231 16.82 4.73 4.75
CA LEU A 231 15.41 4.78 4.41
C LEU A 231 15.21 4.65 2.89
N ARG A 232 13.99 4.33 2.50
CA ARG A 232 13.55 4.31 1.11
C ARG A 232 12.91 5.65 0.71
N LEU A 233 12.73 5.84 -0.60
CA LEU A 233 12.25 7.06 -1.22
C LEU A 233 10.99 6.79 -2.05
N HIS A 234 9.99 7.65 -1.91
CA HIS A 234 8.73 7.57 -2.65
C HIS A 234 8.25 8.95 -3.10
N THR A 235 7.61 9.03 -4.26
CA THR A 235 6.94 10.24 -4.75
C THR A 235 5.92 9.88 -5.84
N HIS A 236 4.92 10.76 -6.08
CA HIS A 236 4.10 10.67 -7.28
C HIS A 236 4.93 11.06 -8.50
N LEU A 237 4.78 10.34 -9.60
CA LEU A 237 5.54 10.62 -10.81
C LEU A 237 4.83 10.14 -12.08
N ALA A 238 4.85 11.01 -13.10
CA ALA A 238 4.33 10.73 -14.43
C ALA A 238 2.86 10.25 -14.40
N GLU A 239 2.06 10.88 -13.53
CA GLU A 239 0.64 10.53 -13.35
C GLU A 239 -0.22 11.16 -14.44
N THR A 240 -0.05 12.46 -14.71
CA THR A 240 -0.88 13.21 -15.67
C THR A 240 -0.06 14.02 -16.66
N LYS A 241 -0.71 14.46 -17.74
CA LYS A 241 -0.10 15.39 -18.71
C LYS A 241 0.13 16.78 -18.12
N ASP A 242 -0.65 17.19 -17.13
CA ASP A 242 -0.45 18.46 -16.43
C ASP A 242 0.88 18.48 -15.68
N GLU A 243 1.29 17.36 -15.06
CA GLU A 243 2.60 17.23 -14.46
C GLU A 243 3.73 17.36 -15.50
N GLU A 244 3.60 16.69 -16.67
CA GLU A 244 4.58 16.81 -17.76
C GLU A 244 4.68 18.27 -18.25
N ASN A 245 3.54 18.94 -18.44
CA ASN A 245 3.50 20.35 -18.84
C ASN A 245 4.15 21.25 -17.79
N TYR A 246 3.88 20.99 -16.50
CA TYR A 246 4.48 21.74 -15.40
C TYR A 246 6.02 21.59 -15.38
N THR A 247 6.54 20.38 -15.45
CA THR A 247 7.98 20.13 -15.38
C THR A 247 8.72 20.67 -16.62
N LEU A 248 8.13 20.60 -17.80
CA LEU A 248 8.66 21.20 -19.01
C LEU A 248 8.72 22.74 -18.91
N ALA A 249 7.67 23.35 -18.37
CA ALA A 249 7.58 24.81 -18.25
C ALA A 249 8.55 25.37 -17.19
N HIS A 250 8.75 24.67 -16.07
CA HIS A 250 9.54 25.18 -14.95
C HIS A 250 11.00 24.70 -14.95
N PHE A 251 11.27 23.50 -15.48
CA PHE A 251 12.59 22.89 -15.43
C PHE A 251 13.15 22.56 -16.82
N GLY A 252 12.36 22.67 -17.89
CA GLY A 252 12.77 22.30 -19.26
C GLY A 252 12.97 20.79 -19.43
N MET A 253 12.46 19.96 -18.53
CA MET A 253 12.67 18.51 -18.48
C MET A 253 11.34 17.78 -18.33
N LYS A 254 11.27 16.53 -18.82
CA LYS A 254 10.16 15.63 -18.49
C LYS A 254 10.25 15.18 -17.01
N PRO A 255 9.15 14.71 -16.41
CA PRO A 255 9.12 14.33 -15.00
C PRO A 255 10.23 13.37 -14.59
N TYR A 256 10.47 12.31 -15.36
CA TYR A 256 11.53 11.33 -15.02
C TYR A 256 12.94 11.93 -15.16
N ASP A 257 13.22 12.68 -16.25
CA ASP A 257 14.52 13.33 -16.45
C ASP A 257 14.83 14.31 -15.31
N TYR A 258 13.82 15.05 -14.87
CA TYR A 258 13.92 15.98 -13.75
C TYR A 258 14.33 15.28 -12.46
N ILE A 259 13.58 14.25 -12.04
CA ILE A 259 13.88 13.57 -10.77
C ILE A 259 15.16 12.76 -10.83
N GLU A 260 15.51 12.18 -11.99
CA GLU A 260 16.81 11.50 -12.21
C GLU A 260 17.96 12.46 -11.99
N SER A 261 17.86 13.72 -12.48
CA SER A 261 18.87 14.77 -12.27
C SER A 261 19.04 15.17 -10.80
N LEU A 262 18.03 14.87 -9.95
CA LEU A 262 18.04 15.13 -8.51
C LEU A 262 18.47 13.91 -7.67
N GLY A 263 18.88 12.81 -8.33
CA GLY A 263 19.33 11.59 -7.66
C GLY A 263 18.20 10.67 -7.19
N TRP A 264 16.99 10.82 -7.71
CA TRP A 264 15.81 10.01 -7.37
C TRP A 264 15.69 8.74 -8.22
N THR A 265 16.76 7.98 -8.30
CA THR A 265 16.82 6.68 -8.97
C THR A 265 17.59 5.68 -8.12
N GLY A 266 17.24 4.41 -8.19
CA GLY A 266 17.89 3.34 -7.45
C GLY A 266 16.91 2.30 -6.92
N SER A 267 17.42 1.18 -6.44
CA SER A 267 16.60 0.11 -5.85
C SER A 267 15.91 0.52 -4.53
N ASP A 268 16.29 1.67 -3.98
CA ASP A 268 15.70 2.31 -2.81
C ASP A 268 14.54 3.25 -3.17
N VAL A 269 14.20 3.43 -4.45
CA VAL A 269 13.20 4.39 -4.95
C VAL A 269 12.04 3.67 -5.63
N TRP A 270 10.81 4.11 -5.34
CA TRP A 270 9.66 3.72 -6.14
C TRP A 270 8.70 4.90 -6.34
N TYR A 271 8.00 4.90 -7.48
CA TYR A 271 7.10 5.97 -7.90
C TYR A 271 5.65 5.50 -7.85
N ALA A 272 4.71 6.37 -7.44
CA ALA A 272 3.29 6.11 -7.63
C ALA A 272 2.89 6.43 -9.07
N HIS A 273 1.95 5.67 -9.62
CA HIS A 273 1.28 5.78 -10.91
C HIS A 273 2.15 5.40 -12.12
N GLY A 274 3.11 6.22 -12.54
CA GLY A 274 4.00 5.91 -13.67
C GLY A 274 3.31 5.73 -15.02
N ILE A 275 2.19 6.44 -15.23
CA ILE A 275 1.28 6.25 -16.39
C ILE A 275 1.94 6.72 -17.68
N HIS A 276 2.58 7.89 -17.65
CA HIS A 276 3.09 8.57 -18.83
C HIS A 276 4.57 8.31 -19.11
N PHE A 277 5.18 7.29 -18.49
CA PHE A 277 6.56 6.90 -18.85
C PHE A 277 6.64 6.45 -20.29
N THR A 278 7.65 6.95 -21.01
CA THR A 278 8.05 6.45 -22.34
C THR A 278 8.76 5.10 -22.21
N ASP A 279 8.91 4.38 -23.32
CA ASP A 279 9.65 3.11 -23.31
C ASP A 279 11.14 3.29 -22.95
N ASP A 280 11.76 4.39 -23.37
CA ASP A 280 13.14 4.72 -23.00
C ASP A 280 13.29 5.02 -21.51
N GLU A 281 12.33 5.73 -20.90
CA GLU A 281 12.28 5.94 -19.45
C GLU A 281 12.08 4.63 -18.69
N LEU A 282 11.20 3.73 -19.15
CA LEU A 282 11.02 2.41 -18.56
C LEU A 282 12.29 1.56 -18.61
N ILE A 283 13.07 1.64 -19.69
CA ILE A 283 14.38 0.96 -19.80
C ILE A 283 15.38 1.53 -18.77
N ARG A 284 15.39 2.85 -18.55
CA ARG A 284 16.24 3.48 -17.52
C ARG A 284 15.80 3.11 -16.11
N ILE A 285 14.48 3.10 -15.84
CA ILE A 285 13.89 2.67 -14.58
C ILE A 285 14.30 1.22 -14.27
N ALA A 286 14.17 0.31 -15.24
CA ALA A 286 14.61 -1.08 -15.08
C ALA A 286 16.11 -1.19 -14.75
N LYS A 287 16.97 -0.43 -15.44
CA LYS A 287 18.42 -0.41 -15.19
C LYS A 287 18.79 0.14 -13.83
N SER A 288 18.05 1.13 -13.33
CA SER A 288 18.29 1.73 -12.01
C SER A 288 17.84 0.83 -10.87
N GLY A 289 16.93 -0.11 -11.14
CA GLY A 289 16.28 -0.93 -10.12
C GLY A 289 15.13 -0.23 -9.38
N SER A 290 14.72 0.97 -9.81
CA SER A 290 13.56 1.66 -9.26
C SER A 290 12.26 0.90 -9.57
N GLY A 291 11.23 1.10 -8.75
CA GLY A 291 9.96 0.41 -8.92
C GLY A 291 8.76 1.34 -9.10
N VAL A 292 7.58 0.76 -9.30
CA VAL A 292 6.32 1.49 -9.52
C VAL A 292 5.21 0.91 -8.65
N ALA A 293 4.47 1.77 -7.93
CA ALA A 293 3.21 1.45 -7.28
C ALA A 293 2.06 1.79 -8.24
N HIS A 294 1.40 0.77 -8.77
CA HIS A 294 0.30 0.91 -9.71
C HIS A 294 -1.03 1.04 -8.98
N CYS A 295 -1.82 2.07 -9.34
CA CYS A 295 -3.08 2.44 -8.69
C CYS A 295 -4.25 2.45 -9.70
N PRO A 296 -4.70 1.29 -10.19
CA PRO A 296 -5.59 1.23 -11.35
C PRO A 296 -6.93 1.95 -11.16
N ILE A 297 -7.63 1.78 -10.04
CA ILE A 297 -8.93 2.42 -9.81
C ILE A 297 -8.78 3.95 -9.75
N SER A 298 -7.79 4.45 -8.99
CA SER A 298 -7.54 5.89 -8.88
C SER A 298 -7.19 6.50 -10.26
N ASN A 299 -6.30 5.86 -11.02
CA ASN A 299 -5.92 6.28 -12.36
C ASN A 299 -7.14 6.37 -13.31
N MET A 300 -8.07 5.43 -13.19
CA MET A 300 -9.31 5.43 -13.98
C MET A 300 -10.27 6.52 -13.51
N LYS A 301 -10.46 6.69 -12.20
CA LYS A 301 -11.37 7.68 -11.63
C LYS A 301 -10.95 9.11 -11.94
N LEU A 302 -9.65 9.41 -11.85
CA LEU A 302 -9.09 10.74 -12.17
C LEU A 302 -8.82 10.94 -13.66
N ALA A 303 -9.18 9.96 -14.50
CA ALA A 303 -8.93 9.96 -15.94
C ALA A 303 -7.45 10.17 -16.31
N SER A 304 -6.52 9.77 -15.42
CA SER A 304 -5.08 9.96 -15.61
C SER A 304 -4.52 9.09 -16.75
N GLY A 305 -5.11 7.92 -17.00
CA GLY A 305 -4.74 7.00 -18.08
C GLY A 305 -4.45 5.59 -17.62
N VAL A 306 -3.78 4.80 -18.48
CA VAL A 306 -3.42 3.40 -18.22
C VAL A 306 -1.91 3.24 -18.23
N ALA A 307 -1.33 2.81 -17.12
CA ALA A 307 0.09 2.53 -17.02
C ALA A 307 0.51 1.31 -17.88
N LYS A 308 1.74 1.31 -18.38
CA LYS A 308 2.27 0.24 -19.25
C LYS A 308 2.73 -0.97 -18.44
N VAL A 309 1.90 -1.49 -17.52
CA VAL A 309 2.25 -2.59 -16.60
C VAL A 309 2.79 -3.82 -17.33
N PRO A 310 2.18 -4.30 -18.46
CA PRO A 310 2.75 -5.42 -19.20
C PRO A 310 4.21 -5.17 -19.59
N ARG A 311 4.53 -3.95 -20.06
CA ARG A 311 5.89 -3.57 -20.44
C ARG A 311 6.83 -3.45 -19.24
N MET A 312 6.35 -2.95 -18.12
CA MET A 312 7.13 -2.88 -16.88
C MET A 312 7.53 -4.28 -16.40
N LEU A 313 6.59 -5.24 -16.41
CA LEU A 313 6.86 -6.63 -16.04
C LEU A 313 7.82 -7.33 -17.00
N GLU A 314 7.69 -7.11 -18.32
CA GLU A 314 8.64 -7.62 -19.34
C GLU A 314 10.08 -7.13 -19.09
N LEU A 315 10.24 -5.88 -18.65
CA LEU A 315 11.53 -5.28 -18.33
C LEU A 315 12.06 -5.66 -16.96
N GLY A 316 11.29 -6.40 -16.16
CA GLY A 316 11.65 -6.80 -14.80
C GLY A 316 11.62 -5.66 -13.77
N ILE A 317 10.92 -4.56 -14.08
CA ILE A 317 10.69 -3.46 -13.12
C ILE A 317 9.85 -4.02 -11.96
N PRO A 318 10.25 -3.80 -10.70
CA PRO A 318 9.40 -4.11 -9.56
C PRO A 318 8.10 -3.31 -9.62
N VAL A 319 6.96 -3.98 -9.73
CA VAL A 319 5.64 -3.35 -9.69
C VAL A 319 4.88 -3.87 -8.47
N GLY A 320 4.41 -2.94 -7.64
CA GLY A 320 3.47 -3.19 -6.55
C GLY A 320 2.08 -2.69 -6.90
N LEU A 321 1.04 -3.29 -6.32
CA LEU A 321 -0.33 -2.82 -6.45
C LEU A 321 -0.70 -1.92 -5.27
N ALA A 322 -1.56 -0.93 -5.49
CA ALA A 322 -1.95 0.02 -4.48
C ALA A 322 -3.35 0.59 -4.72
N VAL A 323 -4.04 0.93 -3.63
CA VAL A 323 -5.39 1.54 -3.70
C VAL A 323 -5.36 3.04 -3.91
N ASP A 324 -4.23 3.73 -3.58
CA ASP A 324 -4.14 5.19 -3.53
C ASP A 324 -5.03 5.80 -2.44
N GLY A 325 -5.23 7.11 -2.45
CA GLY A 325 -6.08 7.82 -1.50
C GLY A 325 -7.56 7.46 -1.62
N SER A 326 -8.24 7.36 -0.47
CA SER A 326 -9.67 7.04 -0.47
C SER A 326 -10.54 8.10 -1.14
N ALA A 327 -10.05 9.32 -1.35
CA ALA A 327 -10.79 10.34 -2.10
C ALA A 327 -10.68 10.16 -3.63
N SER A 328 -9.63 9.47 -4.12
CA SER A 328 -9.45 9.12 -5.54
C SER A 328 -9.85 7.69 -5.89
N ASN A 329 -10.08 6.83 -4.90
CA ASN A 329 -10.52 5.44 -5.05
C ASN A 329 -11.96 5.21 -4.58
N ASP A 330 -12.42 5.98 -3.58
CA ASP A 330 -13.64 5.81 -2.80
C ASP A 330 -13.68 4.55 -1.91
N GLY A 331 -12.58 3.78 -1.88
CA GLY A 331 -12.41 2.58 -1.06
C GLY A 331 -10.98 2.40 -0.55
N SER A 332 -10.76 1.32 0.21
CA SER A 332 -9.45 0.81 0.63
C SER A 332 -9.44 -0.72 0.49
N ASN A 333 -9.82 -1.23 -0.68
CA ASN A 333 -9.98 -2.65 -0.96
C ASN A 333 -8.94 -3.13 -2.00
N LEU A 334 -7.78 -3.60 -1.53
CA LEU A 334 -6.71 -4.05 -2.43
C LEU A 334 -7.09 -5.31 -3.25
N LEU A 335 -8.04 -6.14 -2.81
CA LEU A 335 -8.55 -7.25 -3.61
C LEU A 335 -9.41 -6.80 -4.80
N GLU A 336 -10.06 -5.64 -4.68
CA GLU A 336 -10.79 -5.05 -5.80
C GLU A 336 -9.83 -4.52 -6.87
N GLU A 337 -8.71 -3.94 -6.46
CA GLU A 337 -7.64 -3.53 -7.38
C GLU A 337 -7.15 -4.71 -8.24
N LEU A 338 -6.95 -5.91 -7.66
CA LEU A 338 -6.52 -7.08 -8.43
C LEU A 338 -7.48 -7.37 -9.60
N ARG A 339 -8.80 -7.31 -9.32
CA ARG A 339 -9.81 -7.61 -10.33
C ARG A 339 -9.92 -6.52 -11.38
N VAL A 340 -9.92 -5.27 -10.95
CA VAL A 340 -10.00 -4.12 -11.87
C VAL A 340 -8.76 -4.09 -12.77
N ASP A 341 -7.58 -4.25 -12.22
CA ASP A 341 -6.31 -4.25 -12.96
C ASP A 341 -6.26 -5.39 -13.99
N TYR A 342 -6.67 -6.61 -13.60
CA TYR A 342 -6.79 -7.73 -14.52
C TYR A 342 -7.70 -7.39 -15.71
N LEU A 343 -8.90 -6.86 -15.46
CA LEU A 343 -9.86 -6.53 -16.52
C LEU A 343 -9.37 -5.37 -17.39
N LEU A 344 -8.76 -4.35 -16.79
CA LEU A 344 -8.19 -3.20 -17.49
C LEU A 344 -7.11 -3.65 -18.49
N HIS A 345 -6.19 -4.50 -18.05
CA HIS A 345 -5.12 -4.99 -18.94
C HIS A 345 -5.63 -6.04 -19.94
N ARG A 346 -6.64 -6.83 -19.61
CA ARG A 346 -7.31 -7.68 -20.62
C ARG A 346 -7.93 -6.85 -21.74
N LEU A 347 -8.55 -5.71 -21.39
CA LEU A 347 -9.15 -4.81 -22.36
C LEU A 347 -8.11 -4.10 -23.24
N THR A 348 -7.00 -3.63 -22.64
CA THR A 348 -6.02 -2.78 -23.33
C THR A 348 -4.88 -3.54 -23.99
N SER A 349 -4.58 -4.77 -23.55
CA SER A 349 -3.41 -5.56 -23.98
C SER A 349 -3.74 -6.94 -24.51
N ALA A 350 -5.00 -7.37 -24.47
CA ALA A 350 -5.50 -8.65 -25.00
C ALA A 350 -4.63 -9.84 -24.53
N GLU A 351 -3.98 -10.54 -25.47
CA GLU A 351 -3.16 -11.73 -25.18
C GLU A 351 -1.88 -11.43 -24.39
N LYS A 352 -1.41 -10.17 -24.42
CA LYS A 352 -0.22 -9.73 -23.66
C LYS A 352 -0.55 -9.27 -22.24
N ALA A 353 -1.82 -9.32 -21.86
CA ALA A 353 -2.22 -8.95 -20.51
C ALA A 353 -1.62 -9.91 -19.47
N PRO A 354 -1.11 -9.41 -18.33
CA PRO A 354 -0.69 -10.26 -17.23
C PRO A 354 -1.84 -11.14 -16.73
N SER A 355 -1.51 -12.32 -16.20
CA SER A 355 -2.49 -13.23 -15.62
C SER A 355 -3.04 -12.71 -14.29
N GLY A 356 -4.14 -13.29 -13.79
CA GLY A 356 -4.63 -13.00 -12.45
C GLY A 356 -3.62 -13.32 -11.35
N TYR A 357 -2.75 -14.30 -11.60
CA TYR A 357 -1.66 -14.62 -10.68
C TYR A 357 -0.54 -13.58 -10.68
N ASP A 358 -0.24 -12.96 -11.82
CA ASP A 358 0.71 -11.85 -11.89
C ASP A 358 0.19 -10.64 -11.08
N MET A 359 -1.14 -10.36 -11.13
CA MET A 359 -1.76 -9.34 -10.26
C MET A 359 -1.56 -9.67 -8.78
N LEU A 360 -1.75 -10.93 -8.37
CA LEU A 360 -1.50 -11.35 -6.99
C LEU A 360 -0.03 -11.19 -6.62
N LYS A 361 0.91 -11.52 -7.51
CA LYS A 361 2.34 -11.30 -7.28
C LYS A 361 2.70 -9.81 -7.15
N MET A 362 2.08 -8.92 -7.90
CA MET A 362 2.24 -7.47 -7.72
C MET A 362 1.77 -7.03 -6.35
N ALA A 363 0.63 -7.52 -5.87
CA ALA A 363 0.08 -7.20 -4.55
C ALA A 363 0.81 -7.90 -3.36
N THR A 364 1.79 -8.74 -3.62
CA THR A 364 2.53 -9.52 -2.61
C THR A 364 4.04 -9.34 -2.75
N VAL A 365 4.73 -10.18 -3.50
CA VAL A 365 6.20 -10.09 -3.68
C VAL A 365 6.65 -8.80 -4.37
N GLY A 366 5.84 -8.25 -5.29
CA GLY A 366 6.08 -6.96 -5.90
C GLY A 366 6.07 -5.84 -4.86
N GLY A 367 5.01 -5.79 -4.04
CA GLY A 367 4.91 -4.84 -2.93
C GLY A 367 6.04 -4.98 -1.92
N ALA A 368 6.43 -6.21 -1.56
CA ALA A 368 7.56 -6.47 -0.66
C ALA A 368 8.86 -5.89 -1.21
N LYS A 369 9.13 -6.06 -2.51
CA LYS A 369 10.31 -5.48 -3.18
C LYS A 369 10.31 -3.95 -3.11
N LEU A 370 9.16 -3.30 -3.37
CA LEU A 370 9.04 -1.83 -3.29
C LEU A 370 9.34 -1.33 -1.88
N LEU A 371 8.86 -2.03 -0.84
CA LEU A 371 9.12 -1.67 0.55
C LEU A 371 10.49 -2.15 1.07
N GLY A 372 11.32 -2.81 0.23
CA GLY A 372 12.63 -3.33 0.62
C GLY A 372 12.57 -4.48 1.64
N ARG A 373 11.47 -5.25 1.67
CA ARG A 373 11.24 -6.32 2.63
C ARG A 373 11.47 -7.69 2.00
N GLY A 374 12.45 -8.42 2.53
CA GLY A 374 12.75 -9.80 2.12
C GLY A 374 12.10 -10.88 2.97
N ASP A 375 11.41 -10.48 4.04
CA ASP A 375 10.83 -11.36 5.04
C ASP A 375 9.31 -11.55 4.93
N ILE A 376 8.64 -10.81 4.01
CA ILE A 376 7.20 -10.87 3.73
C ILE A 376 6.93 -11.02 2.23
N GLY A 377 5.68 -11.17 1.83
CA GLY A 377 5.23 -11.18 0.44
C GLY A 377 5.10 -12.57 -0.19
N HIS A 378 5.63 -13.62 0.44
CA HIS A 378 5.39 -15.01 0.02
C HIS A 378 5.31 -15.96 1.22
N ILE A 379 4.75 -17.14 1.00
CA ILE A 379 4.62 -18.17 2.04
C ILE A 379 5.70 -19.24 1.85
N ALA A 380 6.65 -19.28 2.81
CA ALA A 380 7.66 -20.33 2.89
C ALA A 380 8.14 -20.49 4.35
N PRO A 381 8.66 -21.64 4.75
CA PRO A 381 9.32 -21.76 6.05
C PRO A 381 10.44 -20.72 6.23
N GLY A 382 10.48 -20.09 7.40
CA GLY A 382 11.41 -19.01 7.72
C GLY A 382 10.91 -17.61 7.47
N MET A 383 9.86 -17.42 6.65
CA MET A 383 9.22 -16.12 6.39
C MET A 383 8.39 -15.66 7.59
N ALA A 384 8.17 -14.35 7.69
CA ALA A 384 7.20 -13.80 8.62
C ALA A 384 5.79 -14.31 8.30
N ALA A 385 5.02 -14.62 9.34
CA ALA A 385 3.70 -15.22 9.18
C ALA A 385 2.64 -14.14 8.89
N ASP A 386 2.65 -13.66 7.64
CA ASP A 386 1.70 -12.71 7.07
C ASP A 386 0.87 -13.40 5.98
N MET A 387 -0.40 -13.65 6.24
CA MET A 387 -1.28 -14.38 5.33
C MET A 387 -2.75 -14.11 5.59
N PHE A 388 -3.59 -14.50 4.63
CA PHE A 388 -5.04 -14.54 4.82
C PHE A 388 -5.64 -15.84 4.26
N LEU A 389 -6.83 -16.20 4.76
CA LEU A 389 -7.53 -17.41 4.40
C LEU A 389 -8.93 -17.08 3.86
N VAL A 390 -9.33 -17.83 2.83
CA VAL A 390 -10.63 -17.72 2.15
C VAL A 390 -11.33 -19.08 2.16
N ASP A 391 -12.52 -19.14 2.72
CA ASP A 391 -13.37 -20.34 2.72
C ASP A 391 -14.04 -20.52 1.36
N THR A 392 -13.71 -21.58 0.63
CA THR A 392 -14.22 -21.89 -0.71
C THR A 392 -15.64 -22.44 -0.74
N ARG A 393 -16.28 -22.66 0.43
CA ARG A 393 -17.69 -23.09 0.50
C ARG A 393 -18.67 -21.94 0.29
N ARG A 394 -18.21 -20.69 0.22
CA ARG A 394 -19.03 -19.54 -0.11
C ARG A 394 -19.71 -19.76 -1.47
N ALA A 395 -21.00 -19.42 -1.59
CA ALA A 395 -21.78 -19.66 -2.81
C ALA A 395 -21.16 -19.00 -4.04
N GLU A 396 -20.62 -17.80 -3.89
CA GLU A 396 -19.97 -17.04 -4.96
C GLU A 396 -18.61 -17.61 -5.42
N LEU A 397 -18.05 -18.55 -4.66
CA LEU A 397 -16.78 -19.22 -4.98
C LEU A 397 -16.94 -20.66 -5.48
N VAL A 398 -18.19 -21.15 -5.60
CA VAL A 398 -18.44 -22.48 -6.17
C VAL A 398 -17.93 -22.53 -7.61
N GLY A 399 -17.05 -23.49 -7.91
CA GLY A 399 -16.37 -23.61 -9.22
C GLY A 399 -15.13 -22.73 -9.37
N ALA A 400 -14.95 -21.68 -8.58
CA ALA A 400 -13.82 -20.74 -8.69
C ALA A 400 -12.49 -21.35 -8.21
N ALA A 401 -12.54 -22.21 -7.19
CA ALA A 401 -11.35 -22.82 -6.57
C ALA A 401 -10.68 -23.93 -7.39
N LEU A 402 -11.07 -24.10 -8.65
CA LEU A 402 -10.38 -24.96 -9.62
C LEU A 402 -9.02 -24.38 -10.01
N ASP A 403 -8.90 -23.06 -10.00
CA ASP A 403 -7.65 -22.34 -10.22
C ASP A 403 -7.40 -21.35 -9.06
N PRO A 404 -6.77 -21.81 -7.97
CA PRO A 404 -6.55 -20.99 -6.79
C PRO A 404 -5.59 -19.82 -7.06
N LYS A 405 -4.68 -19.92 -8.03
CA LYS A 405 -3.74 -18.85 -8.38
C LYS A 405 -4.44 -17.61 -8.95
N ASN A 406 -5.39 -17.83 -9.85
CA ASN A 406 -6.07 -16.75 -10.57
C ASN A 406 -7.38 -16.28 -9.91
N MET A 407 -7.94 -17.05 -8.97
CA MET A 407 -9.28 -16.87 -8.41
C MET A 407 -9.53 -15.43 -7.90
N LEU A 408 -8.58 -14.86 -7.19
CA LEU A 408 -8.75 -13.54 -6.56
C LEU A 408 -8.90 -12.41 -7.58
N ALA A 409 -8.15 -12.46 -8.69
CA ALA A 409 -8.22 -11.43 -9.72
C ALA A 409 -9.34 -11.69 -10.76
N THR A 410 -9.72 -12.95 -11.00
CA THR A 410 -10.75 -13.27 -12.02
C THR A 410 -12.17 -13.25 -11.44
N VAL A 411 -12.40 -13.94 -10.34
CA VAL A 411 -13.71 -14.02 -9.66
C VAL A 411 -13.85 -12.91 -8.63
N GLY A 412 -12.79 -12.65 -7.87
CA GLY A 412 -12.77 -11.72 -6.75
C GLY A 412 -13.53 -12.23 -5.53
N LEU A 413 -13.53 -11.44 -4.46
CA LEU A 413 -14.31 -11.72 -3.27
C LEU A 413 -15.46 -10.72 -3.13
N LYS A 414 -16.62 -11.18 -2.63
CA LYS A 414 -17.81 -10.34 -2.35
C LYS A 414 -18.03 -10.11 -0.85
N ALA A 415 -17.17 -10.67 -0.02
CA ALA A 415 -17.19 -10.51 1.43
C ALA A 415 -15.74 -10.56 1.96
N PRO A 416 -15.47 -9.99 3.15
CA PRO A 416 -14.15 -9.99 3.75
C PRO A 416 -13.51 -11.38 3.84
N VAL A 417 -12.18 -11.44 3.97
CA VAL A 417 -11.44 -12.68 4.19
C VAL A 417 -11.86 -13.35 5.50
N ASP A 418 -11.81 -14.68 5.56
CA ASP A 418 -12.28 -15.39 6.75
C ASP A 418 -11.33 -15.27 7.94
N TYR A 419 -10.00 -15.29 7.66
CA TYR A 419 -8.94 -15.03 8.63
C TYR A 419 -7.85 -14.18 7.98
N ALA A 420 -7.23 -13.32 8.78
CA ALA A 420 -5.94 -12.69 8.47
C ALA A 420 -4.99 -12.87 9.65
N ILE A 421 -3.74 -13.13 9.34
CA ILE A 421 -2.66 -13.32 10.30
C ILE A 421 -1.57 -12.33 9.91
N ILE A 422 -1.16 -11.49 10.86
CA ILE A 422 -0.12 -10.47 10.69
C ILE A 422 0.97 -10.75 11.73
N ASN A 423 2.19 -10.98 11.26
CA ASN A 423 3.33 -11.27 12.11
C ASN A 423 3.04 -12.38 13.15
N GLY A 424 2.35 -13.45 12.70
CA GLY A 424 1.96 -14.59 13.52
C GLY A 424 0.74 -14.39 14.43
N ARG A 425 0.15 -13.20 14.47
CA ARG A 425 -1.04 -12.86 15.25
C ARG A 425 -2.29 -12.86 14.37
N VAL A 426 -3.33 -13.58 14.81
CA VAL A 426 -4.64 -13.50 14.16
C VAL A 426 -5.24 -12.12 14.42
N THR A 427 -5.56 -11.37 13.36
CA THR A 427 -6.13 -10.02 13.42
C THR A 427 -7.56 -9.98 12.87
N ILE A 428 -7.87 -10.86 11.91
CA ILE A 428 -9.22 -11.11 11.40
C ILE A 428 -9.58 -12.56 11.74
N ALA A 429 -10.74 -12.76 12.30
CA ALA A 429 -11.36 -14.08 12.49
C ALA A 429 -12.84 -14.02 12.15
N HIS A 430 -13.32 -15.02 11.39
CA HIS A 430 -14.70 -15.09 10.94
C HIS A 430 -15.20 -13.79 10.29
N ARG A 431 -14.31 -13.16 9.45
CA ARG A 431 -14.58 -11.94 8.68
C ARG A 431 -14.73 -10.65 9.53
N ARG A 432 -14.30 -10.66 10.78
CA ARG A 432 -14.32 -9.51 11.69
C ARG A 432 -12.94 -9.20 12.21
N VAL A 433 -12.67 -7.93 12.39
CA VAL A 433 -11.49 -7.47 13.13
C VAL A 433 -11.67 -7.90 14.59
N ILE A 434 -10.64 -8.55 15.17
CA ILE A 434 -10.68 -9.01 16.57
C ILE A 434 -9.72 -8.23 17.47
N THR A 435 -8.95 -7.32 16.92
CA THR A 435 -8.00 -6.48 17.64
C THR A 435 -8.60 -5.17 18.12
N GLN A 436 -9.70 -4.72 17.50
CA GLN A 436 -10.43 -3.51 17.82
C GLN A 436 -11.94 -3.70 17.65
N ASP A 437 -12.74 -2.88 18.33
CA ASP A 437 -14.18 -2.83 18.16
C ASP A 437 -14.55 -1.96 16.94
N GLU A 438 -14.94 -2.59 15.84
CA GLU A 438 -15.34 -1.90 14.61
C GLU A 438 -16.47 -0.88 14.82
N ALA A 439 -17.41 -1.14 15.74
CA ALA A 439 -18.53 -0.23 16.01
C ALA A 439 -18.03 1.06 16.71
N SER A 440 -17.07 0.94 17.61
CA SER A 440 -16.42 2.09 18.27
C SER A 440 -15.57 2.89 17.29
N LEU A 441 -14.81 2.24 16.40
CA LEU A 441 -14.07 2.91 15.34
C LEU A 441 -15.01 3.68 14.40
N ALA A 442 -16.09 3.06 13.97
CA ALA A 442 -17.08 3.71 13.10
C ALA A 442 -17.78 4.88 13.79
N ARG A 443 -17.99 4.85 15.11
CA ARG A 443 -18.51 5.97 15.88
C ARG A 443 -17.51 7.13 15.93
N CYS A 444 -16.26 6.84 16.30
CA CYS A 444 -15.15 7.82 16.25
C CYS A 444 -15.09 8.52 14.90
N GLY A 445 -15.12 7.75 13.81
CA GLY A 445 -15.09 8.30 12.45
C GLY A 445 -16.29 9.19 12.13
N ARG A 446 -17.52 8.82 12.52
CA ARG A 446 -18.69 9.69 12.29
C ARG A 446 -18.61 10.99 13.06
N GLU A 447 -18.14 10.97 14.29
CA GLU A 447 -17.94 12.17 15.12
C GLU A 447 -16.86 13.07 14.51
N ALA A 448 -15.74 12.49 14.06
CA ALA A 448 -14.68 13.20 13.36
C ALA A 448 -15.17 13.85 12.05
N VAL A 449 -15.93 13.09 11.21
CA VAL A 449 -16.49 13.61 9.95
C VAL A 449 -17.45 14.76 10.19
N ALA A 450 -18.37 14.65 11.17
CA ALA A 450 -19.33 15.70 11.49
C ALA A 450 -18.64 17.02 11.92
N ARG A 451 -17.48 16.92 12.57
CA ARG A 451 -16.69 18.08 12.98
C ARG A 451 -15.83 18.64 11.83
N TYR A 452 -15.35 17.76 10.96
CA TYR A 452 -14.39 18.09 9.90
C TYR A 452 -15.06 18.66 8.65
N LEU A 453 -16.24 18.13 8.27
CA LEU A 453 -16.96 18.48 7.03
C LEU A 453 -18.28 19.25 7.30
N GLY A 454 -18.76 19.29 8.54
CA GLY A 454 -19.96 20.02 8.96
C GLY A 454 -19.65 21.43 9.36
#